data_d4fd1f26f002556b43b1da70428515a2
#
_entry.id   d4fd1f26f002556b43b1da70428515a2
#
_cell.length_a   1.000
_cell.length_b   1.000
_cell.length_c   1.000
_cell.angle_alpha   90.00
_cell.angle_beta   90.00
_cell.angle_gamma   90.00
#
_symmetry.space_group_name_H-M   'P 1'
#
loop_
_entity.id
_entity.type
_entity.pdbx_description
1 polymer ?
#
loop_
_entity_poly.entity_id
_entity_poly.type
_entity_poly.pdbx_seq_one_letter_code
_entity_poly.pdbx_strand_id
1 'polypeptide(L)'
;LEFRRVLFRSEIINVAEIFGENVFNDSVMQERLPKKVYKELKRTIQEGKELEQSIADVVAHEMKEWAIEKGATHYSHWFQPLTGATAEKHDSFISAPKSDGKVLMEFSGKELVKGEPDASSFPSGGLRATFEARGYTAWDCTSPAFIKKDATGTGAILYIPTAFCSYTGEALDQKTPLLRSMEAINKQALRLLRLFGNTTSQRVTPSVGAEQEYFLVDREKYLKRKDLIFTGRTLFGAMPPKGQELDDHYFGAIRERIALFMKDVNEELWKLGVSAKTQHNEVAPAQHELAPIYAQCNVAVDHNQLVMETLKQVAYRHGLHCLLHEKPFAGVNGSGTHNNWSLTTDDGI
;
A
#
# COMPACT_ATOMS: atom_id res chain seq x y z
N LEU A 1 -10.11 13.96 33.05
CA LEU A 1 -10.06 12.95 31.95
C LEU A 1 -11.17 13.31 30.96
N GLU A 2 -10.91 14.29 30.10
CA GLU A 2 -11.79 14.57 28.97
C GLU A 2 -11.61 13.48 27.91
N PHE A 3 -12.51 12.52 27.90
CA PHE A 3 -12.78 11.75 26.71
C PHE A 3 -13.28 12.75 25.65
N ARG A 4 -12.41 13.18 24.73
CA ARG A 4 -12.87 13.80 23.49
C ARG A 4 -13.83 12.81 22.86
N ARG A 5 -15.13 13.14 22.87
CA ARG A 5 -16.15 12.44 22.08
C ARG A 5 -15.64 12.43 20.66
N VAL A 6 -15.24 11.26 20.17
CA VAL A 6 -15.17 11.03 18.74
C VAL A 6 -16.59 11.30 18.27
N LEU A 7 -16.79 12.39 17.53
CA LEU A 7 -18.06 12.68 16.89
C LEU A 7 -18.28 11.55 15.88
N PHE A 8 -19.07 10.56 16.26
CA PHE A 8 -19.53 9.54 15.33
C PHE A 8 -20.31 10.26 14.23
N ARG A 9 -19.76 10.34 13.03
CA ARG A 9 -20.53 10.71 11.86
C ARG A 9 -21.58 9.61 11.68
N SER A 10 -22.84 9.98 11.85
CA SER A 10 -23.98 9.09 11.67
C SER A 10 -24.36 8.88 10.20
N GLU A 11 -23.49 9.22 9.27
CA GLU A 11 -23.76 9.03 7.87
C GLU A 11 -23.61 7.55 7.49
N ILE A 12 -24.64 7.04 6.84
CA ILE A 12 -24.62 5.69 6.27
C ILE A 12 -23.58 5.69 5.14
N ILE A 13 -22.57 4.85 5.26
CA ILE A 13 -21.52 4.74 4.25
C ILE A 13 -22.04 3.91 3.08
N ASN A 14 -22.04 4.50 1.89
CA ASN A 14 -22.23 3.75 0.66
C ASN A 14 -20.85 3.34 0.12
N VAL A 15 -20.47 2.09 0.33
CA VAL A 15 -19.16 1.57 -0.07
C VAL A 15 -18.91 1.72 -1.58
N ALA A 16 -19.94 1.51 -2.40
CA ALA A 16 -19.81 1.63 -3.85
C ALA A 16 -19.46 3.06 -4.31
N GLU A 17 -19.90 4.08 -3.55
CA GLU A 17 -19.60 5.49 -3.87
C GLU A 17 -18.22 5.91 -3.42
N ILE A 18 -17.74 5.40 -2.28
CA ILE A 18 -16.44 5.81 -1.72
C ILE A 18 -15.28 4.96 -2.21
N PHE A 19 -15.54 3.76 -2.78
CA PHE A 19 -14.48 2.84 -3.17
C PHE A 19 -13.57 3.44 -4.25
N GLY A 20 -12.28 3.57 -3.92
CA GLY A 20 -11.27 4.13 -4.83
C GLY A 20 -11.40 5.65 -5.05
N GLU A 21 -12.16 6.38 -4.21
CA GLU A 21 -12.31 7.85 -4.37
C GLU A 21 -11.00 8.60 -4.32
N ASN A 22 -9.98 8.04 -3.68
CA ASN A 22 -8.64 8.61 -3.55
C ASN A 22 -7.60 7.89 -4.43
N VAL A 23 -8.03 7.22 -5.48
CA VAL A 23 -7.16 6.47 -6.41
C VAL A 23 -7.26 7.04 -7.81
N PHE A 24 -6.12 7.24 -8.46
CA PHE A 24 -6.04 7.59 -9.89
C PHE A 24 -6.33 6.32 -10.71
N ASN A 25 -7.57 5.84 -10.60
CA ASN A 25 -8.02 4.58 -11.15
C ASN A 25 -8.43 4.70 -12.62
N ASP A 26 -8.88 3.60 -13.20
CA ASP A 26 -9.27 3.53 -14.61
C ASP A 26 -10.35 4.54 -15.01
N SER A 27 -11.35 4.75 -14.16
CA SER A 27 -12.42 5.73 -14.42
C SER A 27 -11.88 7.17 -14.45
N VAL A 28 -10.99 7.53 -13.51
CA VAL A 28 -10.33 8.83 -13.47
C VAL A 28 -9.43 9.03 -14.68
N MET A 29 -8.65 7.99 -15.03
CA MET A 29 -7.80 8.03 -16.24
C MET A 29 -8.63 8.21 -17.52
N GLN A 30 -9.75 7.50 -17.64
CA GLN A 30 -10.63 7.59 -18.80
C GLN A 30 -11.29 8.98 -18.93
N GLU A 31 -11.66 9.59 -17.81
CA GLU A 31 -12.31 10.89 -17.77
C GLU A 31 -11.32 12.01 -18.12
N ARG A 32 -10.10 11.96 -17.63
CA ARG A 32 -9.14 13.06 -17.68
C ARG A 32 -8.18 13.00 -18.86
N LEU A 33 -7.75 11.80 -19.23
CA LEU A 33 -6.75 11.65 -20.29
C LEU A 33 -7.36 11.78 -21.69
N PRO A 34 -6.66 12.44 -22.64
CA PRO A 34 -7.04 12.38 -24.05
C PRO A 34 -7.17 10.92 -24.52
N LYS A 35 -8.19 10.61 -25.31
CA LYS A 35 -8.53 9.23 -25.73
C LYS A 35 -7.33 8.42 -26.25
N LYS A 36 -6.43 9.05 -26.98
CA LYS A 36 -5.22 8.40 -27.50
C LYS A 36 -4.28 8.00 -26.36
N VAL A 37 -3.98 8.95 -25.47
CA VAL A 37 -3.10 8.75 -24.29
C VAL A 37 -3.67 7.67 -23.37
N TYR A 38 -4.97 7.73 -23.06
CA TYR A 38 -5.63 6.70 -22.27
C TYR A 38 -5.48 5.29 -22.88
N LYS A 39 -5.72 5.14 -24.19
CA LYS A 39 -5.55 3.84 -24.87
C LYS A 39 -4.12 3.32 -24.82
N GLU A 40 -3.14 4.18 -25.01
CA GLU A 40 -1.73 3.82 -24.92
C GLU A 40 -1.33 3.44 -23.50
N LEU A 41 -1.76 4.21 -22.50
CA LEU A 41 -1.54 3.87 -21.09
C LEU A 41 -2.20 2.54 -20.71
N LYS A 42 -3.44 2.29 -21.14
CA LYS A 42 -4.11 0.99 -20.93
C LYS A 42 -3.34 -0.18 -21.53
N ARG A 43 -2.83 -0.01 -22.75
CA ARG A 43 -1.99 -1.03 -23.38
C ARG A 43 -0.71 -1.28 -22.57
N THR A 44 -0.03 -0.21 -22.13
CA THR A 44 1.15 -0.28 -21.27
C THR A 44 0.87 -1.07 -19.98
N ILE A 45 -0.25 -0.78 -19.30
CA ILE A 45 -0.69 -1.49 -18.11
C ILE A 45 -0.96 -2.98 -18.39
N GLN A 46 -1.69 -3.29 -19.46
CA GLN A 46 -2.04 -4.67 -19.83
C GLN A 46 -0.81 -5.49 -20.22
N GLU A 47 0.13 -4.89 -20.92
CA GLU A 47 1.37 -5.54 -21.35
C GLU A 47 2.42 -5.59 -20.22
N GLY A 48 2.22 -4.87 -19.11
CA GLY A 48 3.18 -4.77 -18.00
C GLY A 48 4.50 -4.12 -18.42
N LYS A 49 4.44 -3.13 -19.32
CA LYS A 49 5.58 -2.38 -19.82
C LYS A 49 5.82 -1.09 -19.04
N GLU A 50 6.97 -0.49 -19.29
CA GLU A 50 7.30 0.83 -18.79
C GLU A 50 6.45 1.91 -19.48
N LEU A 51 6.18 3.01 -18.78
CA LEU A 51 5.48 4.17 -19.33
C LEU A 51 6.34 4.82 -20.41
N GLU A 52 5.77 5.01 -21.60
CA GLU A 52 6.45 5.69 -22.69
C GLU A 52 6.58 7.19 -22.43
N GLN A 53 7.77 7.74 -22.65
CA GLN A 53 8.04 9.18 -22.49
C GLN A 53 7.09 10.05 -23.32
N SER A 54 6.64 9.57 -24.46
CA SER A 54 5.75 10.29 -25.37
C SER A 54 4.40 10.67 -24.78
N ILE A 55 3.92 9.92 -23.76
CA ILE A 55 2.64 10.17 -23.08
C ILE A 55 2.83 10.58 -21.63
N ALA A 56 4.03 10.43 -21.08
CA ALA A 56 4.31 10.62 -19.65
C ALA A 56 3.98 12.04 -19.16
N ASP A 57 4.30 13.07 -19.94
CA ASP A 57 4.02 14.47 -19.56
C ASP A 57 2.52 14.76 -19.47
N VAL A 58 1.72 14.21 -20.37
CA VAL A 58 0.27 14.35 -20.33
C VAL A 58 -0.32 13.63 -19.12
N VAL A 59 0.14 12.40 -18.87
CA VAL A 59 -0.30 11.63 -17.71
C VAL A 59 0.08 12.32 -16.41
N ALA A 60 1.31 12.82 -16.31
CA ALA A 60 1.79 13.55 -15.14
C ALA A 60 0.98 14.83 -14.89
N HIS A 61 0.69 15.59 -15.94
CA HIS A 61 -0.13 16.81 -15.85
C HIS A 61 -1.51 16.49 -15.27
N GLU A 62 -2.23 15.55 -15.86
CA GLU A 62 -3.59 15.20 -15.42
C GLU A 62 -3.61 14.57 -14.01
N MET A 63 -2.61 13.76 -13.69
CA MET A 63 -2.44 13.19 -12.34
C MET A 63 -2.21 14.30 -11.30
N LYS A 64 -1.40 15.30 -11.61
CA LYS A 64 -1.16 16.47 -10.74
C LYS A 64 -2.44 17.30 -10.58
N GLU A 65 -3.14 17.63 -11.66
CA GLU A 65 -4.38 18.42 -11.58
C GLU A 65 -5.42 17.70 -10.72
N TRP A 66 -5.61 16.42 -10.94
CA TRP A 66 -6.48 15.57 -10.11
C TRP A 66 -6.07 15.59 -8.63
N ALA A 67 -4.76 15.49 -8.36
CA ALA A 67 -4.25 15.50 -7.00
C ALA A 67 -4.48 16.87 -6.31
N ILE A 68 -4.26 17.97 -7.02
CA ILE A 68 -4.49 19.34 -6.51
C ILE A 68 -5.99 19.56 -6.20
N GLU A 69 -6.90 19.09 -7.05
CA GLU A 69 -8.35 19.15 -6.80
C GLU A 69 -8.74 18.38 -5.53
N LYS A 70 -8.01 17.32 -5.21
CA LYS A 70 -8.15 16.53 -3.96
C LYS A 70 -7.45 17.16 -2.75
N GLY A 71 -6.79 18.32 -2.93
CA GLY A 71 -6.10 19.06 -1.88
C GLY A 71 -4.63 18.70 -1.70
N ALA A 72 -4.03 17.95 -2.62
CA ALA A 72 -2.62 17.60 -2.54
C ALA A 72 -1.73 18.82 -2.86
N THR A 73 -0.70 19.02 -2.06
CA THR A 73 0.34 20.04 -2.24
C THR A 73 1.69 19.45 -2.58
N HIS A 74 1.85 18.18 -2.32
CA HIS A 74 3.08 17.41 -2.47
C HIS A 74 2.80 16.08 -3.15
N TYR A 75 3.87 15.48 -3.70
CA TYR A 75 3.89 14.11 -4.18
C TYR A 75 5.02 13.33 -3.54
N SER A 76 4.94 12.01 -3.59
CA SER A 76 5.96 11.10 -3.07
C SER A 76 6.16 9.93 -4.02
N HIS A 77 7.41 9.63 -4.35
CA HIS A 77 7.78 8.33 -4.92
C HIS A 77 7.72 7.29 -3.79
N TRP A 78 6.69 6.47 -3.82
CA TRP A 78 6.39 5.52 -2.76
C TRP A 78 6.91 4.13 -3.11
N PHE A 79 7.84 3.62 -2.31
CA PHE A 79 8.43 2.30 -2.50
C PHE A 79 8.94 1.71 -1.18
N GLN A 80 9.29 0.42 -1.19
CA GLN A 80 9.79 -0.32 -0.03
C GLN A 80 11.28 -0.59 -0.21
N PRO A 81 12.18 0.17 0.45
CA PRO A 81 13.61 -0.10 0.44
C PRO A 81 13.94 -1.47 1.05
N LEU A 82 15.14 -1.97 0.77
CA LEU A 82 15.61 -3.27 1.27
C LEU A 82 15.69 -3.34 2.81
N THR A 83 15.65 -2.22 3.51
CA THR A 83 15.57 -2.15 4.99
C THR A 83 14.20 -2.47 5.58
N GLY A 84 13.17 -2.65 4.73
CA GLY A 84 11.80 -2.88 5.17
C GLY A 84 11.04 -1.64 5.64
N ALA A 85 11.66 -0.45 5.66
CA ALA A 85 10.97 0.81 5.94
C ALA A 85 10.38 1.38 4.65
N THR A 86 9.16 1.93 4.72
CA THR A 86 8.54 2.62 3.58
C THR A 86 9.28 3.93 3.28
N ALA A 87 9.61 4.19 2.03
CA ALA A 87 10.19 5.45 1.60
C ALA A 87 9.08 6.44 1.23
N GLU A 88 9.08 7.59 1.86
CA GLU A 88 8.10 8.66 1.72
C GLU A 88 8.78 10.03 1.68
N LYS A 89 9.55 10.29 0.64
CA LYS A 89 10.10 11.64 0.43
C LYS A 89 9.06 12.50 -0.29
N HIS A 90 8.55 13.51 0.39
CA HIS A 90 7.55 14.41 -0.15
C HIS A 90 8.20 15.66 -0.78
N ASP A 91 7.97 15.84 -2.07
CA ASP A 91 8.35 17.03 -2.80
C ASP A 91 7.09 17.85 -3.14
N SER A 92 7.17 19.17 -2.96
CA SER A 92 6.06 20.06 -3.33
C SER A 92 5.97 20.19 -4.86
N PHE A 93 4.75 20.40 -5.36
CA PHE A 93 4.53 20.74 -6.77
C PHE A 93 5.00 22.14 -7.16
N ILE A 94 5.44 22.99 -6.21
CA ILE A 94 5.82 24.35 -6.53
C ILE A 94 7.08 24.42 -7.42
N SER A 95 7.04 25.27 -8.44
CA SER A 95 8.24 25.63 -9.21
C SER A 95 9.05 26.72 -8.50
N ALA A 96 10.22 27.04 -9.05
CA ALA A 96 10.96 28.22 -8.61
C ALA A 96 10.11 29.50 -8.77
N PRO A 97 10.19 30.48 -7.82
CA PRO A 97 9.46 31.74 -7.94
C PRO A 97 9.83 32.49 -9.21
N LYS A 98 8.81 33.03 -9.90
CA LYS A 98 8.98 33.91 -11.04
C LYS A 98 9.37 35.31 -10.60
N SER A 99 9.70 36.17 -11.55
CA SER A 99 10.07 37.56 -11.32
C SER A 99 8.98 38.38 -10.61
N ASP A 100 7.71 37.98 -10.70
CA ASP A 100 6.56 38.55 -10.02
C ASP A 100 6.31 37.99 -8.61
N GLY A 101 7.18 37.10 -8.14
CA GLY A 101 7.07 36.41 -6.84
C GLY A 101 6.05 35.28 -6.80
N LYS A 102 5.42 34.93 -7.93
CA LYS A 102 4.47 33.82 -8.02
C LYS A 102 5.18 32.51 -8.36
N VAL A 103 4.59 31.42 -7.93
CA VAL A 103 5.03 30.04 -8.27
C VAL A 103 4.00 29.37 -9.18
N LEU A 104 4.45 28.41 -9.97
CA LEU A 104 3.56 27.47 -10.67
C LEU A 104 3.54 26.13 -9.93
N MET A 105 2.50 25.37 -10.18
CA MET A 105 2.41 23.99 -9.74
C MET A 105 2.81 23.09 -10.93
N GLU A 106 3.94 22.42 -10.79
CA GLU A 106 4.55 21.63 -11.86
C GLU A 106 4.78 20.18 -11.43
N PHE A 107 4.58 19.26 -12.35
CA PHE A 107 4.92 17.87 -12.22
C PHE A 107 5.13 17.28 -13.61
N SER A 108 6.32 16.84 -13.93
CA SER A 108 6.69 16.40 -15.26
C SER A 108 6.62 14.90 -15.42
N GLY A 109 6.48 14.43 -16.65
CA GLY A 109 6.55 13.01 -16.98
C GLY A 109 7.87 12.35 -16.61
N LYS A 110 8.95 13.14 -16.49
CA LYS A 110 10.23 12.63 -15.99
C LYS A 110 10.09 11.98 -14.63
N GLU A 111 9.29 12.54 -13.75
CA GLU A 111 9.06 12.00 -12.39
C GLU A 111 8.36 10.63 -12.41
N LEU A 112 7.58 10.35 -13.45
CA LEU A 112 6.92 9.07 -13.65
C LEU A 112 7.83 8.01 -14.30
N VAL A 113 8.63 8.42 -15.28
CA VAL A 113 9.44 7.49 -16.10
C VAL A 113 10.81 7.27 -15.52
N LYS A 114 11.44 8.32 -15.01
CA LYS A 114 12.82 8.31 -14.55
C LYS A 114 13.05 9.40 -13.50
N GLY A 115 12.36 9.30 -12.38
CA GLY A 115 12.58 10.16 -11.23
C GLY A 115 13.99 9.92 -10.65
N GLU A 116 14.62 10.96 -10.16
CA GLU A 116 15.94 10.91 -9.53
C GLU A 116 15.85 11.38 -8.08
N PRO A 117 15.27 10.56 -7.18
CA PRO A 117 15.16 10.94 -5.78
C PRO A 117 16.56 11.01 -5.15
N ASP A 118 16.75 11.97 -4.24
CA ASP A 118 17.99 12.05 -3.48
C ASP A 118 18.08 10.89 -2.48
N ALA A 119 19.03 9.99 -2.72
CA ALA A 119 19.24 8.80 -1.92
C ALA A 119 19.63 9.12 -0.45
N SER A 120 20.14 10.31 -0.14
CA SER A 120 20.45 10.73 1.21
C SER A 120 19.20 10.85 2.12
N SER A 121 18.03 10.92 1.52
CA SER A 121 16.72 11.02 2.21
C SER A 121 16.13 9.65 2.58
N PHE A 122 16.74 8.53 2.18
CA PHE A 122 16.16 7.21 2.41
C PHE A 122 16.50 6.65 3.79
N PRO A 123 15.57 5.91 4.42
CA PRO A 123 15.80 5.27 5.72
C PRO A 123 16.99 4.30 5.74
N SER A 124 17.36 3.75 4.58
CA SER A 124 18.50 2.84 4.40
C SER A 124 19.88 3.52 4.41
N GLY A 125 19.93 4.85 4.56
CA GLY A 125 21.15 5.64 4.38
C GLY A 125 22.19 5.52 5.46
N GLY A 126 23.11 4.55 5.36
CA GLY A 126 24.49 4.75 5.80
C GLY A 126 25.29 5.43 4.70
N LEU A 127 26.45 5.98 4.99
CA LEU A 127 27.31 6.66 4.00
C LEU A 127 27.53 5.84 2.74
N ARG A 128 27.74 4.55 2.87
CA ARG A 128 27.92 3.63 1.75
C ARG A 128 26.61 3.39 0.99
N ALA A 129 25.54 3.12 1.71
CA ALA A 129 24.23 2.90 1.10
C ALA A 129 23.73 4.15 0.37
N THR A 130 23.98 5.34 0.90
CA THR A 130 23.62 6.61 0.24
C THR A 130 24.37 6.81 -1.07
N PHE A 131 25.62 6.42 -1.13
CA PHE A 131 26.41 6.55 -2.35
C PHE A 131 26.02 5.49 -3.40
N GLU A 132 25.78 4.25 -2.97
CA GLU A 132 25.39 3.13 -3.82
C GLU A 132 23.89 3.15 -4.18
N ALA A 133 23.03 3.81 -3.38
CA ALA A 133 21.60 3.87 -3.60
C ALA A 133 21.13 4.96 -4.58
N ARG A 134 22.05 5.59 -5.30
CA ARG A 134 21.67 6.51 -6.39
C ARG A 134 21.13 5.72 -7.57
N GLY A 135 20.00 6.17 -8.09
CA GLY A 135 19.36 5.48 -9.18
C GLY A 135 18.12 6.21 -9.66
N TYR A 136 17.25 5.45 -10.29
CA TYR A 136 16.02 5.94 -10.87
C TYR A 136 14.80 5.26 -10.27
N THR A 137 13.77 6.04 -10.06
CA THR A 137 12.42 5.53 -9.80
C THR A 137 11.62 5.53 -11.09
N ALA A 138 10.78 4.51 -11.26
CA ALA A 138 9.79 4.45 -12.33
C ALA A 138 8.43 4.06 -11.76
N TRP A 139 7.38 4.74 -12.18
CA TRP A 139 6.03 4.39 -11.77
C TRP A 139 5.69 2.99 -12.29
N ASP A 140 5.25 2.13 -11.40
CA ASP A 140 4.61 0.87 -11.77
C ASP A 140 3.18 1.17 -12.22
N CYS A 141 2.96 1.32 -13.52
CA CYS A 141 1.67 1.69 -14.10
C CYS A 141 0.54 0.70 -13.79
N THR A 142 0.87 -0.53 -13.37
CA THR A 142 -0.12 -1.54 -12.96
C THR A 142 -0.63 -1.30 -11.55
N SER A 143 0.07 -0.49 -10.76
CA SER A 143 -0.31 -0.05 -9.42
C SER A 143 -0.70 1.43 -9.47
N PRO A 144 -1.99 1.78 -9.35
CA PRO A 144 -2.45 3.15 -9.54
C PRO A 144 -1.92 4.06 -8.43
N ALA A 145 -1.63 5.33 -8.80
CA ALA A 145 -1.31 6.36 -7.83
C ALA A 145 -2.53 6.66 -6.93
N PHE A 146 -2.27 7.09 -5.71
CA PHE A 146 -3.33 7.33 -4.73
C PHE A 146 -3.02 8.54 -3.85
N ILE A 147 -4.04 9.04 -3.16
CA ILE A 147 -3.93 10.19 -2.26
C ILE A 147 -4.18 9.73 -0.83
N LYS A 148 -3.24 10.04 0.06
CA LYS A 148 -3.46 9.94 1.50
C LYS A 148 -3.75 11.34 2.05
N LYS A 149 -4.80 11.42 2.87
CA LYS A 149 -5.15 12.62 3.61
C LYS A 149 -4.59 12.54 5.02
N ASP A 150 -4.22 13.68 5.58
CA ASP A 150 -3.84 13.76 6.98
C ASP A 150 -5.03 13.52 7.92
N ALA A 151 -4.76 13.41 9.21
CA ALA A 151 -5.79 13.17 10.23
C ALA A 151 -6.85 14.29 10.32
N THR A 152 -6.58 15.49 9.79
CA THR A 152 -7.53 16.60 9.74
C THR A 152 -8.40 16.55 8.49
N GLY A 153 -8.01 15.79 7.47
CA GLY A 153 -8.65 15.70 6.17
C GLY A 153 -8.45 16.95 5.28
N THR A 154 -7.59 17.89 5.70
CA THR A 154 -7.33 19.15 5.00
C THR A 154 -6.01 19.15 4.24
N GLY A 155 -5.02 18.36 4.66
CA GLY A 155 -3.77 18.14 3.95
C GLY A 155 -3.82 16.83 3.18
N ALA A 156 -3.25 16.80 1.98
CA ALA A 156 -3.18 15.63 1.15
C ALA A 156 -1.83 15.55 0.41
N ILE A 157 -1.42 14.33 0.12
CA ILE A 157 -0.19 14.01 -0.62
C ILE A 157 -0.51 12.96 -1.68
N LEU A 158 -0.01 13.17 -2.89
CA LEU A 158 -0.06 12.18 -3.96
C LEU A 158 1.05 11.15 -3.77
N TYR A 159 0.70 9.88 -3.71
CA TYR A 159 1.62 8.75 -3.63
C TYR A 159 1.67 8.01 -4.96
N ILE A 160 2.87 7.80 -5.47
CA ILE A 160 3.12 7.15 -6.75
C ILE A 160 3.87 5.86 -6.48
N PRO A 161 3.24 4.68 -6.64
CA PRO A 161 3.91 3.40 -6.46
C PRO A 161 5.02 3.22 -7.48
N THR A 162 6.27 3.14 -7.03
CA THR A 162 7.44 3.09 -7.90
C THR A 162 8.33 1.89 -7.62
N ALA A 163 9.04 1.45 -8.65
CA ALA A 163 10.23 0.63 -8.54
C ALA A 163 11.47 1.54 -8.47
N PHE A 164 12.49 1.12 -7.74
CA PHE A 164 13.73 1.87 -7.58
C PHE A 164 14.94 0.99 -7.93
N CYS A 165 15.69 1.41 -8.95
CA CYS A 165 16.87 0.72 -9.44
C CYS A 165 18.09 1.64 -9.42
N SER A 166 19.30 1.05 -9.27
CA SER A 166 20.56 1.77 -9.48
C SER A 166 20.71 2.22 -10.93
N TYR A 167 21.69 3.07 -11.20
CA TYR A 167 22.01 3.49 -12.57
C TYR A 167 22.44 2.33 -13.48
N THR A 168 22.89 1.23 -12.90
CA THR A 168 23.31 0.00 -13.59
C THR A 168 22.24 -1.08 -13.58
N GLY A 169 21.10 -0.82 -12.95
CA GLY A 169 19.90 -1.68 -12.99
C GLY A 169 19.76 -2.66 -11.82
N GLU A 170 20.63 -2.59 -10.79
CA GLU A 170 20.44 -3.38 -9.59
C GLU A 170 19.21 -2.89 -8.81
N ALA A 171 18.50 -3.83 -8.19
CA ALA A 171 17.36 -3.51 -7.36
C ALA A 171 17.82 -2.78 -6.07
N LEU A 172 17.23 -1.63 -5.79
CA LEU A 172 17.41 -0.88 -4.54
C LEU A 172 16.18 -0.90 -3.64
N ASP A 173 15.13 -1.61 -4.08
CA ASP A 173 13.88 -1.79 -3.36
C ASP A 173 13.40 -3.26 -3.43
N GLN A 174 12.27 -3.54 -2.79
CA GLN A 174 11.66 -4.86 -2.79
C GLN A 174 10.72 -5.08 -4.01
N LYS A 175 10.21 -4.01 -4.62
CA LYS A 175 9.28 -4.10 -5.75
C LYS A 175 9.98 -4.51 -7.05
N THR A 176 11.19 -4.03 -7.30
CA THR A 176 11.96 -4.39 -8.50
C THR A 176 12.16 -5.91 -8.62
N PRO A 177 12.66 -6.64 -7.61
CA PRO A 177 12.76 -8.10 -7.71
C PRO A 177 11.39 -8.78 -7.81
N LEU A 178 10.34 -8.24 -7.19
CA LEU A 178 8.98 -8.76 -7.32
C LEU A 178 8.49 -8.68 -8.76
N LEU A 179 8.57 -7.52 -9.40
CA LEU A 179 8.16 -7.34 -10.79
C LEU A 179 8.95 -8.24 -11.75
N ARG A 180 10.27 -8.36 -11.54
CA ARG A 180 11.13 -9.26 -12.32
C ARG A 180 10.75 -10.74 -12.13
N SER A 181 10.39 -11.14 -10.91
CA SER A 181 9.92 -12.50 -10.63
C SER A 181 8.58 -12.80 -11.31
N MET A 182 7.68 -11.82 -11.37
CA MET A 182 6.41 -11.96 -12.08
C MET A 182 6.61 -12.16 -13.59
N GLU A 183 7.58 -11.48 -14.21
CA GLU A 183 7.92 -11.71 -15.60
C GLU A 183 8.63 -13.07 -15.82
N ALA A 184 9.46 -13.49 -14.88
CA ALA A 184 10.10 -14.79 -14.94
C ALA A 184 9.06 -15.95 -14.88
N ILE A 185 8.09 -15.87 -13.97
CA ILE A 185 7.04 -16.88 -13.87
C ILE A 185 6.11 -16.84 -15.07
N ASN A 186 5.75 -15.67 -15.59
CA ASN A 186 4.98 -15.50 -16.83
C ASN A 186 5.62 -16.29 -17.97
N LYS A 187 6.91 -16.09 -18.21
CA LYS A 187 7.66 -16.76 -19.26
C LYS A 187 7.65 -18.29 -19.10
N GLN A 188 7.86 -18.80 -17.89
CA GLN A 188 7.91 -20.24 -17.66
C GLN A 188 6.52 -20.90 -17.65
N ALA A 189 5.51 -20.20 -17.15
CA ALA A 189 4.12 -20.67 -17.20
C ALA A 189 3.60 -20.77 -18.64
N LEU A 190 3.86 -19.76 -19.48
CA LEU A 190 3.53 -19.83 -20.90
C LEU A 190 4.24 -20.98 -21.60
N ARG A 191 5.53 -21.21 -21.28
CA ARG A 191 6.27 -22.37 -21.83
C ARG A 191 5.61 -23.68 -21.45
N LEU A 192 5.17 -23.84 -20.20
CA LEU A 192 4.45 -25.03 -19.75
C LEU A 192 3.10 -25.19 -20.43
N LEU A 193 2.31 -24.11 -20.51
CA LEU A 193 1.01 -24.10 -21.20
C LEU A 193 1.11 -24.52 -22.67
N ARG A 194 2.17 -24.13 -23.38
CA ARG A 194 2.43 -24.57 -24.76
C ARG A 194 2.60 -26.09 -24.87
N LEU A 195 3.23 -26.73 -23.88
CA LEU A 195 3.37 -28.18 -23.83
C LEU A 195 2.04 -28.92 -23.61
N PHE A 196 1.06 -28.25 -22.97
CA PHE A 196 -0.32 -28.74 -22.85
C PHE A 196 -1.22 -28.36 -24.02
N GLY A 197 -0.66 -27.77 -25.10
CA GLY A 197 -1.40 -27.44 -26.30
C GLY A 197 -2.12 -26.07 -26.28
N ASN A 198 -1.95 -25.29 -25.23
CA ASN A 198 -2.48 -23.92 -25.22
C ASN A 198 -1.68 -23.05 -26.20
N THR A 199 -2.37 -22.43 -27.16
CA THR A 199 -1.78 -21.53 -28.18
C THR A 199 -2.34 -20.12 -28.11
N THR A 200 -3.34 -19.86 -27.28
CA THR A 200 -4.07 -18.59 -27.22
C THR A 200 -3.48 -17.62 -26.19
N SER A 201 -3.21 -18.10 -24.98
CA SER A 201 -2.71 -17.25 -23.89
C SER A 201 -1.39 -16.55 -24.25
N GLN A 202 -1.33 -15.24 -24.03
CA GLN A 202 -0.15 -14.42 -24.28
C GLN A 202 0.56 -14.00 -22.99
N ARG A 203 -0.18 -14.02 -21.87
CA ARG A 203 0.35 -13.64 -20.56
C ARG A 203 -0.23 -14.51 -19.45
N VAL A 204 0.62 -14.78 -18.45
CA VAL A 204 0.21 -15.40 -17.19
C VAL A 204 0.60 -14.44 -16.06
N THR A 205 -0.37 -14.11 -15.23
CA THR A 205 -0.20 -13.16 -14.13
C THR A 205 -0.44 -13.85 -12.80
N PRO A 206 0.50 -13.75 -11.84
CA PRO A 206 0.26 -14.22 -10.48
C PRO A 206 -0.67 -13.26 -9.74
N SER A 207 -1.60 -13.82 -8.98
CA SER A 207 -2.49 -13.11 -8.06
C SER A 207 -2.27 -13.59 -6.63
N VAL A 208 -2.49 -12.67 -5.67
CA VAL A 208 -2.34 -12.93 -4.24
C VAL A 208 -3.49 -12.31 -3.48
N GLY A 209 -4.03 -13.05 -2.50
CA GLY A 209 -4.84 -12.54 -1.42
C GLY A 209 -4.04 -12.61 -0.12
N ALA A 210 -3.63 -11.47 0.38
CA ALA A 210 -2.84 -11.35 1.60
C ALA A 210 -3.76 -11.17 2.80
N GLU A 211 -3.81 -12.16 3.68
CA GLU A 211 -4.59 -12.13 4.92
C GLU A 211 -3.71 -11.61 6.05
N GLN A 212 -3.95 -10.37 6.48
CA GLN A 212 -3.12 -9.75 7.50
C GLN A 212 -3.70 -9.98 8.89
N GLU A 213 -2.99 -10.79 9.67
CA GLU A 213 -3.24 -10.94 11.09
C GLU A 213 -2.56 -9.82 11.90
N TYR A 214 -3.17 -9.45 13.01
CA TYR A 214 -2.66 -8.40 13.89
C TYR A 214 -3.21 -8.53 15.30
N PHE A 215 -2.47 -7.98 16.28
CA PHE A 215 -2.96 -7.87 17.67
C PHE A 215 -3.31 -6.42 17.99
N LEU A 216 -4.37 -6.26 18.76
CA LEU A 216 -4.76 -4.97 19.32
C LEU A 216 -4.59 -4.99 20.84
N VAL A 217 -3.81 -4.05 21.34
CA VAL A 217 -3.60 -3.86 22.77
C VAL A 217 -4.01 -2.45 23.18
N ASP A 218 -4.43 -2.29 24.44
CA ASP A 218 -4.71 -0.99 24.99
C ASP A 218 -3.47 -0.10 24.97
N ARG A 219 -3.57 1.11 24.40
CA ARG A 219 -2.44 2.02 24.22
C ARG A 219 -1.80 2.45 25.53
N GLU A 220 -2.60 2.68 26.58
CA GLU A 220 -2.04 3.06 27.88
C GLU A 220 -1.21 1.92 28.50
N LYS A 221 -1.60 0.68 28.26
CA LYS A 221 -0.85 -0.50 28.69
C LYS A 221 0.42 -0.68 27.85
N TYR A 222 0.32 -0.52 26.52
CA TYR A 222 1.46 -0.56 25.62
C TYR A 222 2.56 0.44 26.02
N LEU A 223 2.19 1.69 26.32
CA LEU A 223 3.14 2.74 26.70
C LEU A 223 3.88 2.46 28.02
N LYS A 224 3.42 1.50 28.82
CA LYS A 224 4.09 1.04 30.05
C LYS A 224 5.06 -0.13 29.81
N ARG A 225 5.13 -0.67 28.59
CA ARG A 225 5.89 -1.87 28.22
C ARG A 225 7.01 -1.51 27.25
N LYS A 226 8.21 -1.29 27.77
CA LYS A 226 9.39 -0.94 26.97
C LYS A 226 9.78 -2.04 25.97
N ASP A 227 9.58 -3.30 26.34
CA ASP A 227 9.82 -4.43 25.44
C ASP A 227 8.91 -4.36 24.19
N LEU A 228 7.62 -4.10 24.34
CA LEU A 228 6.71 -3.90 23.22
C LEU A 228 7.08 -2.67 22.38
N ILE A 229 7.47 -1.56 23.01
CA ILE A 229 7.85 -0.31 22.32
C ILE A 229 9.11 -0.51 21.48
N PHE A 230 10.15 -1.13 22.05
CA PHE A 230 11.45 -1.22 21.37
C PHE A 230 11.59 -2.45 20.46
N THR A 231 10.89 -3.54 20.73
CA THR A 231 11.06 -4.79 19.99
C THR A 231 9.79 -5.28 19.27
N GLY A 232 8.63 -4.64 19.53
CA GLY A 232 7.34 -5.08 18.98
C GLY A 232 6.78 -6.34 19.64
N ARG A 233 7.49 -6.95 20.60
CA ARG A 233 7.11 -8.19 21.27
C ARG A 233 7.39 -8.16 22.76
N THR A 234 6.72 -9.01 23.53
CA THR A 234 7.03 -9.20 24.93
C THR A 234 8.32 -10.02 25.09
N LEU A 235 9.20 -9.58 25.99
CA LEU A 235 10.44 -10.30 26.38
C LEU A 235 10.28 -11.02 27.71
N PHE A 236 9.37 -10.55 28.55
CA PHE A 236 9.10 -11.08 29.88
C PHE A 236 7.66 -10.79 30.28
N GLY A 237 7.18 -11.40 31.37
CA GLY A 237 5.85 -11.22 31.92
C GLY A 237 5.15 -12.56 32.17
N ALA A 238 4.04 -12.50 32.88
CA ALA A 238 3.21 -13.67 33.13
C ALA A 238 2.41 -14.03 31.85
N MET A 239 2.10 -15.30 31.71
CA MET A 239 1.14 -15.77 30.71
C MET A 239 -0.24 -15.15 30.97
N PRO A 240 -1.04 -14.87 29.92
CA PRO A 240 -2.42 -14.43 30.12
C PRO A 240 -3.24 -15.54 30.83
N PRO A 241 -4.31 -15.17 31.54
CA PRO A 241 -5.15 -16.15 32.25
C PRO A 241 -5.92 -17.07 31.29
N LYS A 242 -6.06 -16.65 30.02
CA LYS A 242 -6.68 -17.41 28.94
C LYS A 242 -5.74 -17.45 27.75
N GLY A 243 -5.54 -18.66 27.21
CA GLY A 243 -4.77 -18.90 25.98
C GLY A 243 -5.68 -19.14 24.77
N GLN A 244 -5.39 -20.21 24.05
CA GLN A 244 -6.10 -20.59 22.81
C GLN A 244 -6.97 -21.83 23.01
N GLU A 245 -7.46 -22.05 24.22
CA GLU A 245 -8.23 -23.24 24.57
C GLU A 245 -9.47 -23.35 23.70
N LEU A 246 -9.63 -24.52 23.04
CA LEU A 246 -10.74 -24.87 22.16
C LEU A 246 -10.95 -23.89 20.99
N ASP A 247 -9.98 -23.04 20.66
CA ASP A 247 -10.03 -22.03 19.61
C ASP A 247 -11.26 -21.10 19.70
N ASP A 248 -11.79 -20.93 20.89
CA ASP A 248 -13.06 -20.25 21.12
C ASP A 248 -13.02 -18.75 20.83
N HIS A 249 -11.83 -18.12 20.88
CA HIS A 249 -11.67 -16.71 20.48
C HIS A 249 -11.94 -16.51 18.99
N TYR A 250 -11.53 -17.45 18.15
CA TYR A 250 -11.77 -17.43 16.70
C TYR A 250 -13.27 -17.32 16.37
N PHE A 251 -14.10 -18.06 17.08
CA PHE A 251 -15.56 -18.08 16.90
C PHE A 251 -16.29 -17.02 17.74
N GLY A 252 -15.55 -16.24 18.53
CA GLY A 252 -16.11 -15.25 19.44
C GLY A 252 -16.70 -14.03 18.74
N ALA A 253 -17.67 -13.38 19.37
CA ALA A 253 -18.20 -12.12 18.90
C ALA A 253 -17.13 -11.01 18.96
N ILE A 254 -17.08 -10.16 17.95
CA ILE A 254 -16.21 -8.97 17.94
C ILE A 254 -16.78 -7.97 18.95
N ARG A 255 -15.93 -7.51 19.89
CA ARG A 255 -16.30 -6.49 20.87
C ARG A 255 -16.56 -5.16 20.19
N GLU A 256 -17.53 -4.38 20.68
CA GLU A 256 -17.96 -3.10 20.11
C GLU A 256 -16.79 -2.15 19.80
N ARG A 257 -15.86 -1.94 20.75
CA ARG A 257 -14.68 -1.09 20.54
C ARG A 257 -13.82 -1.56 19.35
N ILE A 258 -13.70 -2.86 19.18
CA ILE A 258 -12.93 -3.45 18.07
C ILE A 258 -13.71 -3.35 16.76
N ALA A 259 -15.03 -3.56 16.78
CA ALA A 259 -15.89 -3.40 15.62
C ALA A 259 -15.86 -1.95 15.09
N LEU A 260 -15.85 -0.96 15.95
CA LEU A 260 -15.71 0.45 15.56
C LEU A 260 -14.33 0.74 14.92
N PHE A 261 -13.27 0.19 15.51
CA PHE A 261 -11.93 0.26 14.90
C PHE A 261 -11.91 -0.38 13.51
N MET A 262 -12.43 -1.60 13.37
CA MET A 262 -12.46 -2.31 12.08
C MET A 262 -13.28 -1.58 11.04
N LYS A 263 -14.40 -0.96 11.43
CA LYS A 263 -15.22 -0.11 10.54
C LYS A 263 -14.39 1.03 9.96
N ASP A 264 -13.67 1.76 10.82
CA ASP A 264 -12.89 2.91 10.37
C ASP A 264 -11.69 2.49 9.50
N VAL A 265 -11.06 1.35 9.82
CA VAL A 265 -10.01 0.75 8.96
C VAL A 265 -10.57 0.43 7.57
N ASN A 266 -11.71 -0.24 7.51
CA ASN A 266 -12.32 -0.59 6.22
C ASN A 266 -12.66 0.64 5.40
N GLU A 267 -13.23 1.67 6.01
CA GLU A 267 -13.59 2.92 5.31
C GLU A 267 -12.37 3.58 4.67
N GLU A 268 -11.26 3.69 5.39
CA GLU A 268 -10.03 4.26 4.86
C GLU A 268 -9.42 3.40 3.75
N LEU A 269 -9.41 2.09 3.93
CA LEU A 269 -8.89 1.17 2.92
C LEU A 269 -9.74 1.17 1.64
N TRP A 270 -11.06 1.21 1.74
CA TRP A 270 -11.94 1.31 0.58
C TRP A 270 -11.69 2.59 -0.21
N LYS A 271 -11.51 3.72 0.45
CA LYS A 271 -11.15 4.99 -0.22
C LYS A 271 -9.82 4.91 -0.97
N LEU A 272 -8.89 4.10 -0.50
CA LEU A 272 -7.61 3.80 -1.14
C LEU A 272 -7.68 2.65 -2.17
N GLY A 273 -8.88 2.16 -2.49
CA GLY A 273 -9.07 1.10 -3.48
C GLY A 273 -8.68 -0.30 -2.99
N VAL A 274 -8.37 -0.46 -1.71
CA VAL A 274 -8.12 -1.78 -1.12
C VAL A 274 -9.44 -2.47 -0.85
N SER A 275 -9.68 -3.62 -1.46
CA SER A 275 -10.92 -4.37 -1.36
C SER A 275 -10.99 -5.20 -0.06
N ALA A 276 -10.82 -4.56 1.08
CA ALA A 276 -10.99 -5.18 2.40
C ALA A 276 -12.39 -5.78 2.51
N LYS A 277 -12.48 -7.10 2.73
CA LYS A 277 -13.73 -7.84 2.66
C LYS A 277 -14.06 -8.55 3.96
N THR A 278 -13.12 -9.27 4.54
CA THR A 278 -13.34 -10.10 5.70
C THR A 278 -12.61 -9.51 6.92
N GLN A 279 -13.31 -9.50 8.04
CA GLN A 279 -12.76 -9.12 9.34
C GLN A 279 -13.33 -10.09 10.39
N HIS A 280 -12.48 -10.63 11.24
CA HIS A 280 -12.87 -11.54 12.31
C HIS A 280 -11.81 -11.62 13.42
N ASN A 281 -12.13 -12.33 14.50
CA ASN A 281 -11.16 -12.69 15.51
C ASN A 281 -10.29 -13.85 15.01
N GLU A 282 -9.03 -13.83 15.38
CA GLU A 282 -8.10 -14.95 15.22
C GLU A 282 -8.00 -15.78 16.51
N VAL A 283 -7.21 -16.84 16.49
CA VAL A 283 -7.18 -17.85 17.55
C VAL A 283 -6.60 -17.31 18.86
N ALA A 284 -5.57 -16.47 18.79
CA ALA A 284 -4.94 -15.93 19.99
C ALA A 284 -5.79 -14.79 20.63
N PRO A 285 -5.76 -14.65 21.95
CA PRO A 285 -6.42 -13.53 22.63
C PRO A 285 -5.97 -12.18 22.07
N ALA A 286 -6.94 -11.31 21.74
CA ALA A 286 -6.75 -10.00 21.13
C ALA A 286 -6.12 -10.01 19.73
N GLN A 287 -6.12 -11.14 19.07
CA GLN A 287 -5.72 -11.30 17.67
C GLN A 287 -6.94 -11.18 16.75
N HIS A 288 -6.74 -10.53 15.62
CA HIS A 288 -7.76 -10.29 14.59
C HIS A 288 -7.12 -10.43 13.21
N GLU A 289 -7.96 -10.54 12.18
CA GLU A 289 -7.52 -10.62 10.80
C GLU A 289 -8.34 -9.70 9.90
N LEU A 290 -7.69 -9.20 8.86
CA LEU A 290 -8.29 -8.53 7.72
C LEU A 290 -7.85 -9.24 6.45
N ALA A 291 -8.83 -9.69 5.64
CA ALA A 291 -8.59 -10.32 4.36
C ALA A 291 -9.21 -9.52 3.22
N PRO A 292 -8.42 -9.01 2.27
CA PRO A 292 -8.91 -8.38 1.05
C PRO A 292 -9.28 -9.41 -0.02
N ILE A 293 -10.02 -9.00 -1.02
CA ILE A 293 -10.15 -9.77 -2.26
C ILE A 293 -8.76 -9.79 -2.93
N TYR A 294 -8.40 -10.93 -3.50
CA TYR A 294 -7.12 -11.09 -4.19
C TYR A 294 -6.96 -10.09 -5.35
N ALA A 295 -5.73 -9.70 -5.62
CA ALA A 295 -5.36 -8.83 -6.72
C ALA A 295 -4.08 -9.34 -7.40
N GLN A 296 -3.68 -8.72 -8.51
CA GLN A 296 -2.36 -8.96 -9.10
C GLN A 296 -1.28 -8.81 -8.03
N CYS A 297 -0.29 -9.69 -8.04
CA CYS A 297 0.65 -9.87 -6.94
C CYS A 297 1.34 -8.57 -6.47
N ASN A 298 1.83 -7.74 -7.39
CA ASN A 298 2.46 -6.45 -7.04
C ASN A 298 1.47 -5.45 -6.43
N VAL A 299 0.24 -5.40 -6.93
CA VAL A 299 -0.83 -4.55 -6.36
C VAL A 299 -1.24 -5.07 -4.98
N ALA A 300 -1.38 -6.38 -4.83
CA ALA A 300 -1.70 -6.99 -3.53
C ALA A 300 -0.64 -6.69 -2.46
N VAL A 301 0.65 -6.70 -2.84
CA VAL A 301 1.75 -6.32 -1.94
C VAL A 301 1.66 -4.85 -1.56
N ASP A 302 1.44 -3.94 -2.50
CA ASP A 302 1.23 -2.51 -2.22
C ASP A 302 0.03 -2.31 -1.29
N HIS A 303 -1.08 -2.97 -1.57
CA HIS A 303 -2.27 -2.93 -0.72
C HIS A 303 -1.99 -3.41 0.71
N ASN A 304 -1.19 -4.48 0.87
CA ASN A 304 -0.86 -4.95 2.22
C ASN A 304 0.02 -3.96 3.00
N GLN A 305 0.91 -3.22 2.35
CA GLN A 305 1.63 -2.11 2.98
C GLN A 305 0.66 -1.03 3.48
N LEU A 306 -0.34 -0.66 2.68
CA LEU A 306 -1.38 0.28 3.08
C LEU A 306 -2.23 -0.27 4.23
N VAL A 307 -2.58 -1.56 4.21
CA VAL A 307 -3.29 -2.23 5.31
C VAL A 307 -2.52 -2.11 6.61
N MET A 308 -1.25 -2.50 6.62
CA MET A 308 -0.41 -2.45 7.83
C MET A 308 -0.26 -1.03 8.39
N GLU A 309 -0.12 -0.04 7.52
CA GLU A 309 -0.04 1.37 7.92
C GLU A 309 -1.37 1.86 8.49
N THR A 310 -2.48 1.62 7.78
CA THR A 310 -3.83 2.03 8.18
C THR A 310 -4.22 1.41 9.53
N LEU A 311 -3.94 0.11 9.73
CA LEU A 311 -4.18 -0.56 11.01
C LEU A 311 -3.50 0.17 12.18
N LYS A 312 -2.24 0.58 12.03
CA LYS A 312 -1.51 1.31 13.08
C LYS A 312 -2.10 2.71 13.32
N GLN A 313 -2.39 3.45 12.26
CA GLN A 313 -2.91 4.82 12.36
C GLN A 313 -4.31 4.86 12.99
N VAL A 314 -5.20 3.98 12.54
CA VAL A 314 -6.56 3.88 13.08
C VAL A 314 -6.53 3.39 14.53
N ALA A 315 -5.70 2.40 14.85
CA ALA A 315 -5.54 1.93 16.24
C ALA A 315 -5.17 3.07 17.19
N TYR A 316 -4.25 3.92 16.78
CA TYR A 316 -3.85 5.10 17.56
C TYR A 316 -5.05 6.01 17.88
N ARG A 317 -5.92 6.28 16.91
CA ARG A 317 -7.13 7.12 17.08
C ARG A 317 -8.16 6.50 18.03
N HIS A 318 -8.23 5.16 18.07
CA HIS A 318 -9.12 4.41 18.96
C HIS A 318 -8.55 4.14 20.36
N GLY A 319 -7.39 4.74 20.71
CA GLY A 319 -6.71 4.48 21.98
C GLY A 319 -6.18 3.04 22.09
N LEU A 320 -5.92 2.42 20.95
CA LEU A 320 -5.34 1.11 20.80
C LEU A 320 -3.91 1.23 20.24
N HIS A 321 -3.17 0.14 20.28
CA HIS A 321 -1.92 -0.04 19.55
C HIS A 321 -1.98 -1.36 18.79
N CYS A 322 -1.65 -1.32 17.51
CA CYS A 322 -1.61 -2.48 16.61
C CYS A 322 -0.20 -3.08 16.62
N LEU A 323 -0.08 -4.36 16.96
CA LEU A 323 1.17 -5.11 16.89
C LEU A 323 1.17 -5.96 15.63
N LEU A 324 2.21 -5.79 14.83
CA LEU A 324 2.44 -6.52 13.57
C LEU A 324 3.75 -7.33 13.59
N HIS A 325 4.41 -7.46 14.76
CA HIS A 325 5.51 -8.38 14.92
C HIS A 325 5.01 -9.82 14.75
N GLU A 326 5.77 -10.70 14.11
CA GLU A 326 5.38 -12.09 13.80
C GLU A 326 4.97 -12.87 15.06
N LYS A 327 5.62 -12.64 16.18
CA LYS A 327 5.34 -13.27 17.48
C LYS A 327 5.37 -12.24 18.61
N PRO A 328 4.34 -11.40 18.75
CA PRO A 328 4.32 -10.39 19.81
C PRO A 328 4.17 -11.01 21.21
N PHE A 329 3.58 -12.21 21.30
CA PHE A 329 3.41 -12.95 22.55
C PHE A 329 3.88 -14.40 22.41
N ALA A 330 4.70 -14.86 23.34
CA ALA A 330 5.19 -16.24 23.31
C ALA A 330 4.07 -17.24 23.64
N GLY A 331 4.11 -18.40 23.02
CA GLY A 331 3.21 -19.51 23.33
C GLY A 331 1.80 -19.43 22.74
N VAL A 332 1.52 -18.41 21.93
CA VAL A 332 0.26 -18.24 21.18
C VAL A 332 0.55 -17.95 19.70
N ASN A 333 -0.47 -17.89 18.86
CA ASN A 333 -0.34 -17.52 17.45
C ASN A 333 0.29 -16.12 17.31
N GLY A 334 0.63 -15.74 16.09
CA GLY A 334 1.34 -14.51 15.76
C GLY A 334 0.65 -13.69 14.67
N SER A 335 1.15 -12.50 14.42
CA SER A 335 0.68 -11.62 13.33
C SER A 335 1.30 -12.08 12.00
N GLY A 336 0.70 -13.08 11.39
CA GLY A 336 1.10 -13.58 10.09
C GLY A 336 0.59 -12.72 8.94
N THR A 337 1.10 -13.00 7.75
CA THR A 337 0.49 -12.60 6.49
C THR A 337 0.34 -13.86 5.65
N HIS A 338 -0.81 -14.49 5.74
CA HIS A 338 -1.10 -15.69 4.96
C HIS A 338 -1.38 -15.29 3.51
N ASN A 339 -0.67 -15.88 2.57
CA ASN A 339 -0.76 -15.56 1.16
C ASN A 339 -1.42 -16.69 0.39
N ASN A 340 -2.68 -16.52 0.03
CA ASN A 340 -3.34 -17.34 -0.97
C ASN A 340 -2.93 -16.84 -2.36
N TRP A 341 -2.44 -17.73 -3.23
CA TRP A 341 -1.97 -17.31 -4.54
C TRP A 341 -2.44 -18.23 -5.66
N SER A 342 -2.53 -17.67 -6.86
CA SER A 342 -2.83 -18.44 -8.07
C SER A 342 -2.19 -17.79 -9.30
N LEU A 343 -2.26 -18.50 -10.42
CA LEU A 343 -1.85 -18.02 -11.73
C LEU A 343 -3.08 -17.93 -12.64
N THR A 344 -3.22 -16.83 -13.36
CA THR A 344 -4.34 -16.60 -14.27
C THR A 344 -3.80 -16.22 -15.65
N THR A 345 -4.36 -16.77 -16.69
CA THR A 345 -4.06 -16.40 -18.08
C THR A 345 -4.86 -15.16 -18.50
N ASP A 346 -4.36 -14.44 -19.48
CA ASP A 346 -5.03 -13.25 -20.05
C ASP A 346 -6.32 -13.58 -20.82
N ASP A 347 -6.51 -14.81 -21.24
CA ASP A 347 -7.71 -15.33 -21.91
C ASP A 347 -8.67 -16.10 -20.99
N GLY A 348 -8.37 -16.14 -19.69
CA GLY A 348 -9.27 -16.70 -18.67
C GLY A 348 -9.33 -18.24 -18.62
N ILE A 349 -8.29 -18.91 -19.09
CA ILE A 349 -8.15 -20.37 -19.05
C ILE A 349 -7.42 -20.83 -17.79
#